data_2150c2f11e1e786230d327470fe0fbdd
#
_entry.id   2150c2f11e1e786230d327470fe0fbdd
#
_cell.length_a   1.000
_cell.length_b   1.000
_cell.length_c   1.000
_cell.angle_alpha   90.00
_cell.angle_beta   90.00
_cell.angle_gamma   90.00
#
_symmetry.space_group_name_H-M   'P 1'
#
loop_
_entity.id
_entity.type
_entity.pdbx_description
1 polymer ?
#
loop_
_entity_poly.entity_id
_entity_poly.type
_entity_poly.pdbx_seq_one_letter_code
_entity_poly.pdbx_strand_id
1 'polypeptide(L)'
;MATAALAQSNTSYVTVGDVSKVAGKRGAAVQAKIPVTVKEGYHVNSNKPTESYLIPLSLTWTSTGPLEGGTVTYPKPLMEAFEFSEPPGSKLSVYMGSIELLANFKVAANAPAGPGIATGKLKYQACSNKACYPPKSIDVNVSYSVQ
;
A
#
# COMPACT_ATOMS: atom_id res chain seq x y z
N MET A 1 -9.05 21.89 31.57
CA MET A 1 -7.90 22.12 30.68
C MET A 1 -8.14 21.36 29.40
N ALA A 2 -8.58 22.04 28.40
CA ALA A 2 -8.58 21.47 27.08
C ALA A 2 -7.11 21.24 26.70
N THR A 3 -6.64 20.05 26.84
CA THR A 3 -5.58 19.58 25.98
C THR A 3 -6.14 19.79 24.60
N ALA A 4 -5.72 20.87 23.97
CA ALA A 4 -5.80 20.95 22.55
C ALA A 4 -5.23 19.63 22.08
N ALA A 5 -6.11 18.71 21.73
CA ALA A 5 -5.70 17.63 20.88
C ALA A 5 -4.99 18.37 19.76
N LEU A 6 -3.69 18.31 19.78
CA LEU A 6 -2.91 18.73 18.67
C LEU A 6 -3.56 18.00 17.53
N ALA A 7 -4.39 18.74 16.82
CA ALA A 7 -4.75 18.32 15.50
C ALA A 7 -3.42 18.07 14.84
N GLN A 8 -2.96 16.86 15.01
CA GLN A 8 -1.87 16.36 14.24
C GLN A 8 -2.33 16.66 12.84
N SER A 9 -1.71 17.61 12.23
CA SER A 9 -1.89 17.87 10.82
C SER A 9 -1.29 16.67 10.06
N ASN A 10 -1.70 15.47 10.47
CA ASN A 10 -1.50 14.26 9.72
C ASN A 10 -2.50 14.30 8.60
N THR A 11 -2.21 15.19 7.65
CA THR A 11 -2.85 15.10 6.38
C THR A 11 -2.35 13.81 5.78
N SER A 12 -3.11 12.76 6.04
CA SER A 12 -2.87 11.50 5.39
C SER A 12 -3.42 11.61 3.98
N TYR A 13 -2.55 11.66 2.99
CA TYR A 13 -2.96 11.68 1.58
C TYR A 13 -3.36 10.30 1.10
N VAL A 14 -3.01 9.28 1.84
CA VAL A 14 -3.30 7.88 1.53
C VAL A 14 -3.80 7.19 2.78
N THR A 15 -4.87 6.42 2.63
CA THR A 15 -5.41 5.61 3.72
C THR A 15 -5.53 4.16 3.27
N VAL A 16 -5.30 3.24 4.20
CA VAL A 16 -5.53 1.81 3.99
C VAL A 16 -6.84 1.46 4.67
N GLY A 17 -7.77 0.89 3.92
CA GLY A 17 -9.05 0.44 4.43
C GLY A 17 -8.96 -0.91 5.14
N ASP A 18 -10.12 -1.45 5.51
CA ASP A 18 -10.18 -2.74 6.19
C ASP A 18 -9.68 -3.85 5.29
N VAL A 19 -8.65 -4.55 5.75
CA VAL A 19 -8.09 -5.70 5.06
C VAL A 19 -8.87 -6.95 5.47
N SER A 20 -9.38 -7.70 4.49
CA SER A 20 -10.10 -8.93 4.78
C SER A 20 -9.18 -9.97 5.42
N LYS A 21 -9.71 -10.67 6.44
CA LYS A 21 -9.01 -11.77 7.08
C LYS A 21 -8.79 -12.90 6.09
N VAL A 22 -7.60 -13.48 6.09
CA VAL A 22 -7.29 -14.66 5.27
C VAL A 22 -7.25 -15.90 6.13
N ALA A 23 -7.69 -17.02 5.58
CA ALA A 23 -7.66 -18.30 6.26
C ALA A 23 -7.25 -19.38 5.27
N GLY A 24 -6.46 -20.33 5.74
CA GLY A 24 -6.01 -21.42 4.91
C GLY A 24 -5.35 -22.53 5.69
N LYS A 25 -5.32 -23.72 5.07
CA LYS A 25 -4.62 -24.88 5.60
C LYS A 25 -3.14 -24.78 5.27
N ARG A 26 -2.33 -25.56 5.97
CA ARG A 26 -0.90 -25.71 5.67
C ARG A 26 -0.70 -26.01 4.19
N GLY A 27 0.24 -25.32 3.56
CA GLY A 27 0.54 -25.51 2.14
C GLY A 27 -0.41 -24.79 1.19
N ALA A 28 -1.49 -24.20 1.67
CA ALA A 28 -2.46 -23.50 0.83
C ALA A 28 -1.96 -22.12 0.41
N ALA A 29 -2.35 -21.71 -0.80
CA ALA A 29 -2.19 -20.33 -1.24
C ALA A 29 -3.33 -19.49 -0.69
N VAL A 30 -3.03 -18.33 -0.16
CA VAL A 30 -4.00 -17.35 0.33
C VAL A 30 -3.69 -15.98 -0.24
N GLN A 31 -4.72 -15.17 -0.43
CA GLN A 31 -4.58 -13.82 -0.98
C GLN A 31 -5.30 -12.82 -0.09
N ALA A 32 -4.59 -11.78 0.32
CA ALA A 32 -5.17 -10.67 1.05
C ALA A 32 -5.47 -9.52 0.10
N LYS A 33 -6.65 -8.93 0.23
CA LYS A 33 -7.07 -7.75 -0.52
C LYS A 33 -6.89 -6.54 0.37
N ILE A 34 -6.08 -5.60 -0.09
CA ILE A 34 -5.70 -4.42 0.67
C ILE A 34 -6.23 -3.19 -0.06
N PRO A 35 -7.35 -2.62 0.42
CA PRO A 35 -7.90 -1.42 -0.20
C PRO A 35 -7.08 -0.20 0.20
N VAL A 36 -6.73 0.61 -0.80
CA VAL A 36 -5.94 1.83 -0.61
C VAL A 36 -6.70 2.98 -1.28
N THR A 37 -6.85 4.08 -0.57
CA THR A 37 -7.52 5.27 -1.09
C THR A 37 -6.56 6.44 -1.09
N VAL A 38 -6.42 7.08 -2.24
CA VAL A 38 -5.66 8.31 -2.40
C VAL A 38 -6.64 9.48 -2.31
N LYS A 39 -6.31 10.46 -1.49
CA LYS A 39 -7.15 11.63 -1.26
C LYS A 39 -7.42 12.36 -2.57
N GLU A 40 -8.66 12.83 -2.76
CA GLU A 40 -9.04 13.62 -3.93
C GLU A 40 -8.14 14.85 -4.09
N GLY A 41 -7.71 15.11 -5.32
CA GLY A 41 -6.78 16.18 -5.64
C GLY A 41 -5.31 15.78 -5.54
N TYR A 42 -5.04 14.54 -5.14
CA TYR A 42 -3.70 13.99 -5.00
C TYR A 42 -3.54 12.70 -5.82
N HIS A 43 -2.30 12.34 -6.02
CA HIS A 43 -1.95 11.05 -6.62
C HIS A 43 -0.70 10.51 -5.95
N VAL A 44 -0.43 9.26 -6.14
CA VAL A 44 0.83 8.63 -5.76
C VAL A 44 1.49 8.05 -7.00
N ASN A 45 2.79 7.93 -6.98
CA ASN A 45 3.48 7.22 -8.05
C ASN A 45 3.05 5.77 -8.05
N SER A 46 3.04 5.14 -9.20
CA SER A 46 2.77 3.70 -9.28
C SER A 46 3.95 2.91 -8.70
N ASN A 47 3.81 1.59 -8.70
CA ASN A 47 4.91 0.70 -8.29
C ASN A 47 6.09 0.74 -9.27
N LYS A 48 5.89 1.27 -10.46
CA LYS A 48 6.93 1.44 -11.50
C LYS A 48 6.85 2.85 -12.09
N PRO A 49 7.35 3.85 -11.34
CA PRO A 49 7.31 5.23 -11.84
C PRO A 49 8.17 5.41 -13.08
N THR A 50 7.81 6.39 -13.89
CA THR A 50 8.50 6.67 -15.16
C THR A 50 9.89 7.26 -14.97
N GLU A 51 10.14 7.92 -13.83
CA GLU A 51 11.40 8.61 -13.55
C GLU A 51 12.06 8.05 -12.29
N SER A 52 13.37 7.93 -12.32
CA SER A 52 14.14 7.34 -11.23
C SER A 52 14.12 8.15 -9.93
N TYR A 53 13.84 9.44 -9.99
CA TYR A 53 13.73 10.29 -8.81
C TYR A 53 12.38 10.18 -8.09
N LEU A 54 11.40 9.57 -8.73
CA LEU A 54 10.07 9.38 -8.15
C LEU A 54 10.07 8.14 -7.25
N ILE A 55 9.50 8.28 -6.06
CA ILE A 55 9.43 7.18 -5.08
C ILE A 55 8.25 6.27 -5.43
N PRO A 56 8.48 4.99 -5.73
CA PRO A 56 7.39 4.07 -6.07
C PRO A 56 6.49 3.76 -4.87
N LEU A 57 5.23 3.42 -5.17
CA LEU A 57 4.36 2.77 -4.19
C LEU A 57 4.91 1.37 -3.96
N SER A 58 5.21 1.03 -2.71
CA SER A 58 5.73 -0.30 -2.39
C SER A 58 5.24 -0.78 -1.04
N LEU A 59 4.76 -2.01 -1.00
CA LEU A 59 4.39 -2.71 0.22
C LEU A 59 5.48 -3.72 0.53
N THR A 60 6.11 -3.54 1.68
CA THR A 60 7.13 -4.46 2.20
C THR A 60 6.68 -5.05 3.51
N TRP A 61 6.95 -6.34 3.72
CA TRP A 61 6.54 -7.04 4.92
C TRP A 61 7.64 -6.99 5.97
N THR A 62 7.24 -6.75 7.22
CA THR A 62 8.14 -6.73 8.37
C THR A 62 8.07 -8.02 9.17
N SER A 63 6.88 -8.64 9.24
CA SER A 63 6.69 -9.91 9.92
C SER A 63 5.46 -10.60 9.35
N THR A 64 5.63 -11.80 8.84
CA THR A 64 4.53 -12.56 8.23
C THR A 64 4.25 -13.90 8.92
N GLY A 65 5.01 -14.22 9.98
CA GLY A 65 4.84 -15.48 10.69
C GLY A 65 4.95 -16.68 9.75
N PRO A 66 3.95 -17.59 9.76
CA PRO A 66 3.98 -18.77 8.88
C PRO A 66 3.53 -18.50 7.45
N LEU A 67 3.21 -17.27 7.10
CA LEU A 67 2.87 -16.92 5.73
C LEU A 67 4.14 -16.64 4.93
N GLU A 68 4.35 -17.41 3.88
CA GLU A 68 5.51 -17.29 3.01
C GLU A 68 5.17 -16.52 1.74
N GLY A 69 6.17 -15.89 1.15
CA GLY A 69 6.03 -15.12 -0.08
C GLY A 69 5.70 -13.68 0.20
N GLY A 70 4.45 -13.29 0.03
CA GLY A 70 4.02 -11.90 0.21
C GLY A 70 4.21 -11.06 -1.03
N THR A 71 4.28 -11.69 -2.20
CA THR A 71 4.33 -10.99 -3.48
C THR A 71 3.09 -10.12 -3.63
N VAL A 72 3.29 -8.85 -3.94
CA VAL A 72 2.20 -7.90 -4.10
C VAL A 72 1.88 -7.71 -5.57
N THR A 73 0.60 -7.88 -5.91
CA THR A 73 0.09 -7.56 -7.24
C THR A 73 -0.51 -6.16 -7.18
N TYR A 74 0.06 -5.27 -7.97
CA TYR A 74 -0.39 -3.88 -8.08
C TYR A 74 -1.35 -3.74 -9.26
N PRO A 75 -2.35 -2.84 -9.17
CA PRO A 75 -3.25 -2.60 -10.29
C PRO A 75 -2.54 -1.90 -11.43
N LYS A 76 -3.19 -1.90 -12.59
CA LYS A 76 -2.71 -1.16 -13.76
C LYS A 76 -2.68 0.33 -13.44
N PRO A 77 -1.56 1.02 -13.67
CA PRO A 77 -1.46 2.45 -13.39
C PRO A 77 -2.19 3.29 -14.42
N LEU A 78 -2.49 4.53 -14.01
CA LEU A 78 -2.96 5.57 -14.90
C LEU A 78 -1.75 6.34 -15.43
N MET A 79 -1.86 6.82 -16.65
CA MET A 79 -0.83 7.69 -17.25
C MET A 79 -1.39 9.09 -17.34
N GLU A 80 -0.84 10.01 -16.53
CA GLU A 80 -1.34 11.37 -16.39
C GLU A 80 -0.22 12.39 -16.46
N ALA A 81 -0.51 13.56 -17.06
CA ALA A 81 0.40 14.70 -17.09
C ALA A 81 0.01 15.70 -16.00
N PHE A 82 1.01 16.28 -15.34
CA PHE A 82 0.83 17.27 -14.29
C PHE A 82 1.62 18.53 -14.61
N GLU A 83 1.33 19.64 -13.92
CA GLU A 83 2.04 20.90 -14.13
C GLU A 83 3.54 20.77 -13.92
N PHE A 84 3.96 19.91 -12.98
CA PHE A 84 5.39 19.69 -12.70
C PHE A 84 6.05 18.66 -13.60
N SER A 85 5.32 18.03 -14.54
CA SER A 85 5.89 17.00 -15.43
C SER A 85 7.01 17.59 -16.30
N GLU A 86 8.13 16.87 -16.39
CA GLU A 86 9.29 17.25 -17.19
C GLU A 86 9.61 16.18 -18.24
N PRO A 87 9.63 16.50 -19.54
CA PRO A 87 9.23 17.80 -20.12
C PRO A 87 7.73 18.07 -19.96
N PRO A 88 7.29 19.33 -20.10
CA PRO A 88 5.87 19.66 -19.95
C PRO A 88 4.97 18.81 -20.82
N GLY A 89 3.88 18.29 -20.24
CA GLY A 89 2.94 17.40 -20.91
C GLY A 89 3.35 15.93 -20.92
N SER A 90 4.52 15.57 -20.41
CA SER A 90 4.90 14.16 -20.28
C SER A 90 4.02 13.47 -19.23
N LYS A 91 3.63 12.23 -19.53
CA LYS A 91 2.76 11.45 -18.65
C LYS A 91 3.56 10.67 -17.63
N LEU A 92 3.07 10.66 -16.41
CA LEU A 92 3.63 9.89 -15.29
C LEU A 92 2.73 8.70 -14.97
N SER A 93 3.34 7.61 -14.55
CA SER A 93 2.64 6.40 -14.13
C SER A 93 2.22 6.54 -12.66
N VAL A 94 0.92 6.64 -12.40
CA VAL A 94 0.38 7.00 -11.09
C VAL A 94 -0.84 6.18 -10.71
N TYR A 95 -1.21 6.26 -9.43
CA TYR A 95 -2.51 5.81 -8.94
C TYR A 95 -3.27 7.00 -8.34
N MET A 96 -4.58 7.00 -8.56
CA MET A 96 -5.50 8.01 -8.06
C MET A 96 -6.76 7.31 -7.55
N GLY A 97 -7.45 7.92 -6.59
CA GLY A 97 -8.70 7.39 -6.08
C GLY A 97 -8.52 6.09 -5.29
N SER A 98 -9.44 5.17 -5.46
CA SER A 98 -9.41 3.89 -4.75
C SER A 98 -8.78 2.81 -5.61
N ILE A 99 -7.80 2.11 -5.04
CA ILE A 99 -7.13 0.97 -5.68
C ILE A 99 -7.12 -0.21 -4.71
N GLU A 100 -6.83 -1.39 -5.22
CA GLU A 100 -6.69 -2.59 -4.42
C GLU A 100 -5.34 -3.25 -4.71
N LEU A 101 -4.58 -3.50 -3.66
CA LEU A 101 -3.37 -4.31 -3.73
C LEU A 101 -3.70 -5.73 -3.32
N LEU A 102 -3.10 -6.71 -3.99
CA LEU A 102 -3.28 -8.11 -3.68
C LEU A 102 -1.98 -8.66 -3.13
N ALA A 103 -1.99 -9.15 -1.89
CA ALA A 103 -0.83 -9.79 -1.30
C ALA A 103 -0.99 -11.31 -1.37
N ASN A 104 -0.04 -11.98 -1.98
CA ASN A 104 -0.09 -13.41 -2.28
C ASN A 104 0.85 -14.16 -1.35
N PHE A 105 0.29 -15.02 -0.51
CA PHE A 105 1.04 -15.81 0.45
C PHE A 105 0.78 -17.30 0.26
N LYS A 106 1.68 -18.10 0.79
CA LYS A 106 1.49 -19.53 0.96
C LYS A 106 1.65 -19.85 2.44
N VAL A 107 0.72 -20.60 2.99
CA VAL A 107 0.82 -21.07 4.38
C VAL A 107 1.91 -22.12 4.45
N ALA A 108 2.90 -21.95 5.32
CA ALA A 108 4.01 -22.89 5.45
C ALA A 108 3.51 -24.29 5.75
N ALA A 109 4.23 -25.30 5.25
CA ALA A 109 3.87 -26.72 5.43
C ALA A 109 3.87 -27.13 6.92
N ASN A 110 4.66 -26.46 7.74
CA ASN A 110 4.79 -26.73 9.17
C ASN A 110 4.14 -25.64 10.05
N ALA A 111 3.26 -24.84 9.47
CA ALA A 111 2.62 -23.75 10.20
C ALA A 111 1.81 -24.27 11.40
N PRO A 112 1.95 -23.67 12.60
CA PRO A 112 1.06 -24.02 13.69
C PRO A 112 -0.36 -23.51 13.39
N ALA A 113 -1.36 -24.27 13.80
CA ALA A 113 -2.75 -23.86 13.66
C ALA A 113 -3.05 -22.67 14.59
N GLY A 114 -3.93 -21.79 14.15
CA GLY A 114 -4.38 -20.67 14.94
C GLY A 114 -4.27 -19.32 14.25
N PRO A 115 -4.69 -18.26 14.93
CA PRO A 115 -4.69 -16.91 14.38
C PRO A 115 -3.33 -16.20 14.52
N GLY A 116 -3.14 -15.19 13.69
CA GLY A 116 -2.00 -14.29 13.77
C GLY A 116 -2.21 -13.06 12.92
N ILE A 117 -1.21 -12.21 12.90
CA ILE A 117 -1.24 -10.97 12.12
C ILE A 117 0.09 -10.83 11.37
N ALA A 118 -0.02 -10.68 10.05
CA ALA A 118 1.11 -10.28 9.23
C ALA A 118 1.15 -8.75 9.19
N THR A 119 2.33 -8.18 9.35
CA THR A 119 2.52 -6.74 9.37
C THR A 119 3.48 -6.29 8.28
N GLY A 120 3.16 -5.17 7.67
CA GLY A 120 3.98 -4.58 6.63
C GLY A 120 3.88 -3.07 6.63
N LYS A 121 4.61 -2.45 5.72
CA LYS A 121 4.59 -1.00 5.53
C LYS A 121 4.37 -0.67 4.06
N LEU A 122 3.39 0.18 3.82
CA LEU A 122 3.12 0.73 2.50
C LEU A 122 3.81 2.08 2.40
N LYS A 123 4.86 2.15 1.62
CA LYS A 123 5.58 3.39 1.35
C LYS A 123 5.02 4.07 0.11
N TYR A 124 4.81 5.36 0.20
CA TYR A 124 4.27 6.15 -0.90
C TYR A 124 4.85 7.55 -0.92
N GLN A 125 4.78 8.18 -2.07
CA GLN A 125 5.03 9.60 -2.24
C GLN A 125 3.79 10.24 -2.85
N ALA A 126 3.14 11.12 -2.08
CA ALA A 126 1.96 11.82 -2.57
C ALA A 126 2.36 13.11 -3.28
N CYS A 127 1.64 13.41 -4.34
CA CYS A 127 1.84 14.63 -5.13
C CYS A 127 0.49 15.28 -5.41
N SER A 128 0.45 16.60 -5.44
CA SER A 128 -0.64 17.36 -6.02
C SER A 128 -0.36 17.60 -7.51
N ASN A 129 -1.21 18.37 -8.18
CA ASN A 129 -0.92 18.78 -9.56
C ASN A 129 0.33 19.67 -9.67
N LYS A 130 0.78 20.27 -8.58
CA LYS A 130 1.86 21.27 -8.58
C LYS A 130 3.15 20.80 -7.95
N ALA A 131 3.09 19.91 -6.97
CA ALA A 131 4.26 19.53 -6.19
C ALA A 131 4.13 18.14 -5.59
N CYS A 132 5.28 17.53 -5.32
CA CYS A 132 5.37 16.28 -4.59
C CYS A 132 5.84 16.54 -3.15
N TYR A 133 5.36 15.72 -2.22
CA TYR A 133 5.68 15.80 -0.81
C TYR A 133 6.69 14.72 -0.42
N PRO A 134 7.32 14.83 0.75
CA PRO A 134 8.22 13.77 1.21
C PRO A 134 7.52 12.43 1.33
N PRO A 135 8.21 11.32 1.07
CA PRO A 135 7.61 9.99 1.19
C PRO A 135 7.20 9.69 2.63
N LYS A 136 6.13 8.89 2.75
CA LYS A 136 5.58 8.42 4.03
C LYS A 136 5.33 6.93 3.96
N SER A 137 5.17 6.31 5.13
CA SER A 137 4.79 4.91 5.23
C SER A 137 3.57 4.74 6.12
N ILE A 138 2.71 3.79 5.77
CA ILE A 138 1.52 3.42 6.54
C ILE A 138 1.64 1.96 6.92
N ASP A 139 1.26 1.62 8.14
CA ASP A 139 1.21 0.23 8.59
C ASP A 139 0.07 -0.52 7.88
N VAL A 140 0.35 -1.74 7.46
CA VAL A 140 -0.61 -2.65 6.88
C VAL A 140 -0.63 -3.92 7.71
N ASN A 141 -1.80 -4.28 8.21
CA ASN A 141 -1.98 -5.48 9.04
C ASN A 141 -2.94 -6.43 8.34
N VAL A 142 -2.52 -7.67 8.20
CA VAL A 142 -3.33 -8.74 7.61
C VAL A 142 -3.56 -9.81 8.67
N SER A 143 -4.79 -9.89 9.15
CA SER A 143 -5.18 -10.95 10.08
C SER A 143 -5.31 -12.27 9.33
N TYR A 144 -4.74 -13.35 9.87
CA TYR A 144 -4.81 -14.66 9.26
C TYR A 144 -5.19 -15.72 10.28
N SER A 145 -5.66 -16.84 9.78
CA SER A 145 -5.89 -18.04 10.59
C SER A 145 -5.42 -19.26 9.82
N VAL A 146 -4.52 -20.04 10.45
CA VAL A 146 -4.09 -21.34 9.92
C VAL A 146 -5.08 -22.40 10.44
N GLN A 147 -5.67 -23.09 9.52
CA GLN A 147 -6.67 -24.14 9.79
C GLN A 147 -6.04 -25.51 9.96
#